data_b06b0d7788bf1547bbd2c4b1c86224b5
#
_entry.id   b06b0d7788bf1547bbd2c4b1c86224b5
#
_cell.length_a   1.000
_cell.length_b   1.000
_cell.length_c   1.000
_cell.angle_alpha   90.00
_cell.angle_beta   90.00
_cell.angle_gamma   90.00
#
_symmetry.space_group_name_H-M   'P 1'
#
loop_
_entity.id
_entity.type
_entity.pdbx_description
1 polymer ?
#
loop_
_entity_poly.entity_id
_entity_poly.type
_entity_poly.pdbx_seq_one_letter_code
_entity_poly.pdbx_strand_id
1 'polypeptide(L)'
;MNGPKVLFEIPLFGGIKVTESIVNMWIIMAALVIVSVWLTHGMRVRNPSKKQLVAEKLITMLYNLVKDTMGEKYMSFAPYIGTLFIFSIVGSLSSLTGLRPITADLSVILSWSIVTFLMIQVTNIKNHGVFGWLKSFTEPVPVITPLNLISEIANPVSMTFRHFGNIAAGLVITSL
;
A
#
# COMPACT_ATOMS: atom_id res chain seq x y z
N MET A 1 9.13 23.98 1.90
CA MET A 1 8.97 22.65 2.56
C MET A 1 10.35 22.09 2.80
N ASN A 2 10.78 21.94 4.04
CA ASN A 2 12.04 21.28 4.35
C ASN A 2 11.88 19.78 4.08
N GLY A 3 12.87 19.16 3.42
CA GLY A 3 12.90 17.72 3.19
C GLY A 3 12.81 16.90 4.50
N PRO A 4 12.63 15.57 4.45
CA PRO A 4 12.59 14.74 5.64
C PRO A 4 13.93 14.87 6.40
N LYS A 5 13.85 15.11 7.72
CA LYS A 5 15.03 15.18 8.58
C LYS A 5 15.63 13.77 8.68
N VAL A 6 16.94 13.67 8.45
CA VAL A 6 17.71 12.44 8.70
C VAL A 6 17.96 12.36 10.20
N LEU A 7 17.51 11.29 10.86
CA LEU A 7 17.70 11.10 12.28
C LEU A 7 19.00 10.36 12.59
N PHE A 8 19.31 9.33 11.83
CA PHE A 8 20.57 8.58 11.94
C PHE A 8 20.89 7.85 10.64
N GLU A 9 22.15 7.52 10.44
CA GLU A 9 22.64 6.75 9.29
C GLU A 9 23.08 5.36 9.78
N ILE A 10 22.56 4.32 9.13
CA ILE A 10 22.99 2.95 9.38
C ILE A 10 24.15 2.66 8.42
N PRO A 11 25.36 2.28 8.89
CA PRO A 11 26.51 2.02 8.04
C PRO A 11 26.41 0.66 7.33
N LEU A 12 25.29 0.39 6.66
CA LEU A 12 25.07 -0.79 5.81
C LEU A 12 25.01 -0.34 4.34
N PHE A 13 25.70 -1.04 3.44
CA PHE A 13 25.65 -0.82 1.99
C PHE A 13 25.80 0.64 1.51
N GLY A 14 26.68 1.43 2.14
CA GLY A 14 26.96 2.82 1.73
C GLY A 14 26.21 3.89 2.53
N GLY A 15 25.63 3.55 3.69
CA GLY A 15 24.96 4.50 4.58
C GLY A 15 23.47 4.70 4.24
N ILE A 16 22.61 3.90 4.83
CA ILE A 16 21.16 4.07 4.70
C ILE A 16 20.73 5.20 5.64
N LYS A 17 20.22 6.28 5.07
CA LYS A 17 19.68 7.42 5.83
C LYS A 17 18.29 7.08 6.34
N VAL A 18 18.16 6.96 7.66
CA VAL A 18 16.86 6.78 8.32
C VAL A 18 16.24 8.14 8.55
N THR A 19 15.14 8.38 7.86
CA THR A 19 14.39 9.63 7.94
C THR A 19 13.32 9.54 9.03
N GLU A 20 12.84 10.69 9.49
CA GLU A 20 11.72 10.82 10.41
C GLU A 20 10.48 10.03 9.91
N SER A 21 10.23 10.03 8.61
CA SER A 21 9.12 9.29 7.98
C SER A 21 9.24 7.78 8.18
N ILE A 22 10.46 7.24 8.13
CA ILE A 22 10.71 5.79 8.33
C ILE A 22 10.44 5.41 9.80
N VAL A 23 10.88 6.24 10.74
CA VAL A 23 10.63 5.98 12.17
C VAL A 23 9.13 6.06 12.48
N ASN A 24 8.42 7.06 11.96
CA ASN A 24 6.97 7.16 12.08
C ASN A 24 6.27 5.94 11.46
N MET A 25 6.76 5.44 10.32
CA MET A 25 6.27 4.22 9.70
C MET A 25 6.40 3.01 10.64
N TRP A 26 7.53 2.84 11.31
CA TRP A 26 7.73 1.76 12.27
C TRP A 26 6.81 1.87 13.48
N ILE A 27 6.63 3.09 14.01
CA ILE A 27 5.73 3.35 15.14
C ILE A 27 4.29 2.98 14.77
N ILE A 28 3.81 3.42 13.62
CA ILE A 28 2.45 3.13 13.16
C ILE A 28 2.27 1.63 12.89
N MET A 29 3.27 0.98 12.29
CA MET A 29 3.24 -0.46 12.05
C MET A 29 3.16 -1.24 13.37
N ALA A 30 3.97 -0.88 14.35
CA ALA A 30 3.93 -1.50 15.68
C ALA A 30 2.56 -1.26 16.37
N ALA A 31 2.03 -0.04 16.30
CA ALA A 31 0.72 0.29 16.85
C ALA A 31 -0.40 -0.52 16.19
N LEU A 32 -0.40 -0.65 14.87
CA LEU A 32 -1.39 -1.44 14.12
C LEU A 32 -1.31 -2.93 14.49
N VAL A 33 -0.10 -3.49 14.64
CA VAL A 33 0.08 -4.88 15.08
C VAL A 33 -0.46 -5.07 16.49
N ILE A 34 -0.15 -4.16 17.42
CA ILE A 34 -0.65 -4.23 18.81
C ILE A 34 -2.19 -4.16 18.83
N VAL A 35 -2.78 -3.21 18.08
CA VAL A 35 -4.24 -3.07 17.99
C VAL A 35 -4.87 -4.31 17.36
N SER A 36 -4.27 -4.88 16.32
CA SER A 36 -4.76 -6.10 15.68
C SER A 36 -4.74 -7.29 16.63
N VAL A 37 -3.64 -7.48 17.35
CA VAL A 37 -3.52 -8.55 18.36
C VAL A 37 -4.54 -8.33 19.49
N TRP A 38 -4.71 -7.09 19.96
CA TRP A 38 -5.69 -6.76 21.00
C TRP A 38 -7.14 -7.00 20.57
N LEU A 39 -7.48 -6.68 19.32
CA LEU A 39 -8.82 -6.90 18.74
C LEU A 39 -9.10 -8.40 18.55
N THR A 40 -8.09 -9.17 18.14
CA THR A 40 -8.22 -10.61 17.87
C THR A 40 -8.07 -11.47 19.13
N HIS A 41 -7.54 -10.91 20.21
CA HIS A 41 -7.35 -11.66 21.45
C HIS A 41 -8.70 -11.98 22.11
N GLY A 42 -8.93 -13.28 22.36
CA GLY A 42 -10.15 -13.77 23.03
C GLY A 42 -11.40 -13.83 22.15
N MET A 43 -11.25 -13.97 20.85
CA MET A 43 -12.36 -14.20 19.92
C MET A 43 -13.13 -15.49 20.31
N ARG A 44 -14.48 -15.40 20.33
CA ARG A 44 -15.38 -16.50 20.66
C ARG A 44 -16.42 -16.66 19.57
N VAL A 45 -16.65 -17.91 19.15
CA VAL A 45 -17.67 -18.24 18.14
C VAL A 45 -19.09 -18.06 18.70
N ARG A 46 -19.27 -18.34 20.01
CA ARG A 46 -20.55 -18.25 20.70
C ARG A 46 -20.52 -17.04 21.64
N ASN A 47 -21.40 -16.07 21.47
CA ASN A 47 -21.42 -14.77 22.15
C ASN A 47 -20.19 -13.89 21.82
N PRO A 48 -20.11 -13.35 20.60
CA PRO A 48 -19.02 -12.47 20.21
C PRO A 48 -19.01 -11.17 21.03
N SER A 49 -17.84 -10.74 21.44
CA SER A 49 -17.68 -9.47 22.14
C SER A 49 -17.92 -8.28 21.21
N LYS A 50 -18.28 -7.10 21.74
CA LYS A 50 -18.45 -5.88 20.93
C LYS A 50 -17.21 -5.54 20.09
N LYS A 51 -15.99 -5.81 20.62
CA LYS A 51 -14.72 -5.63 19.91
C LYS A 51 -14.61 -6.55 18.70
N GLN A 52 -15.01 -7.81 18.86
CA GLN A 52 -15.02 -8.81 17.79
C GLN A 52 -15.98 -8.40 16.67
N LEU A 53 -17.19 -7.93 17.03
CA LEU A 53 -18.16 -7.46 16.04
C LEU A 53 -17.63 -6.29 15.19
N VAL A 54 -16.89 -5.36 15.81
CA VAL A 54 -16.25 -4.25 15.08
C VAL A 54 -15.17 -4.77 14.14
N ALA A 55 -14.31 -5.66 14.61
CA ALA A 55 -13.26 -6.26 13.79
C ALA A 55 -13.83 -7.05 12.61
N GLU A 56 -14.83 -7.90 12.87
CA GLU A 56 -15.51 -8.68 11.82
C GLU A 56 -16.19 -7.79 10.79
N LYS A 57 -16.84 -6.70 11.23
CA LYS A 57 -17.48 -5.75 10.33
C LYS A 57 -16.46 -5.04 9.43
N LEU A 58 -15.32 -4.60 9.99
CA LEU A 58 -14.25 -3.96 9.22
C LEU A 58 -13.65 -4.93 8.19
N ILE A 59 -13.35 -6.16 8.62
CA ILE A 59 -12.82 -7.19 7.73
C ILE A 59 -13.81 -7.52 6.62
N THR A 60 -15.09 -7.71 6.96
CA THR A 60 -16.15 -7.99 5.97
C THR A 60 -16.28 -6.85 4.97
N MET A 61 -16.22 -5.60 5.43
CA MET A 61 -16.27 -4.43 4.57
C MET A 61 -15.09 -4.39 3.58
N LEU A 62 -13.87 -4.70 4.06
CA LEU A 62 -12.68 -4.79 3.20
C LEU A 62 -12.78 -5.93 2.19
N TYR A 63 -13.26 -7.10 2.60
CA TYR A 63 -13.46 -8.24 1.71
C TYR A 63 -14.50 -7.93 0.63
N ASN A 64 -15.62 -7.31 1.00
CA ASN A 64 -16.64 -6.89 0.04
C ASN A 64 -16.07 -5.85 -0.94
N LEU A 65 -15.31 -4.87 -0.47
CA LEU A 65 -14.65 -3.88 -1.33
C LEU A 65 -13.75 -4.54 -2.36
N VAL A 66 -12.94 -5.51 -1.95
CA VAL A 66 -12.06 -6.26 -2.87
C VAL A 66 -12.86 -7.13 -3.83
N LYS A 67 -13.91 -7.81 -3.33
CA LYS A 67 -14.80 -8.64 -4.15
C LYS A 67 -15.50 -7.81 -5.22
N ASP A 68 -16.04 -6.65 -4.85
CA ASP A 68 -16.79 -5.78 -5.76
C ASP A 68 -15.89 -5.10 -6.80
N THR A 69 -14.62 -4.85 -6.43
CA THR A 69 -13.66 -4.14 -7.31
C THR A 69 -12.88 -5.09 -8.20
N MET A 70 -12.39 -6.21 -7.66
CA MET A 70 -11.47 -7.13 -8.33
C MET A 70 -12.11 -8.49 -8.71
N GLY A 71 -13.27 -8.80 -8.13
CA GLY A 71 -13.95 -10.08 -8.32
C GLY A 71 -13.45 -11.18 -7.39
N GLU A 72 -14.21 -12.28 -7.33
CA GLU A 72 -13.95 -13.41 -6.41
C GLU A 72 -12.61 -14.10 -6.65
N LYS A 73 -12.11 -14.11 -7.88
CA LYS A 73 -10.84 -14.75 -8.25
C LYS A 73 -9.64 -14.18 -7.49
N TYR A 74 -9.71 -12.91 -7.11
CA TYR A 74 -8.59 -12.16 -6.51
C TYR A 74 -8.75 -11.91 -5.02
N MET A 75 -9.65 -12.63 -4.36
CA MET A 75 -9.89 -12.51 -2.91
C MET A 75 -8.67 -12.83 -2.05
N SER A 76 -7.72 -13.60 -2.55
CA SER A 76 -6.44 -13.86 -1.87
C SER A 76 -5.59 -12.61 -1.65
N PHE A 77 -5.84 -11.52 -2.40
CA PHE A 77 -5.18 -10.23 -2.22
C PHE A 77 -5.86 -9.33 -1.17
N ALA A 78 -7.06 -9.71 -0.69
CA ALA A 78 -7.79 -8.90 0.28
C ALA A 78 -7.00 -8.56 1.55
N PRO A 79 -6.23 -9.46 2.17
CA PRO A 79 -5.40 -9.11 3.33
C PRO A 79 -4.33 -8.07 3.01
N TYR A 80 -3.68 -8.17 1.85
CA TYR A 80 -2.65 -7.23 1.40
C TYR A 80 -3.26 -5.83 1.16
N ILE A 81 -4.33 -5.77 0.37
CA ILE A 81 -5.03 -4.52 0.05
C ILE A 81 -5.59 -3.89 1.32
N GLY A 82 -6.20 -4.69 2.21
CA GLY A 82 -6.71 -4.23 3.49
C GLY A 82 -5.62 -3.64 4.38
N THR A 83 -4.44 -4.28 4.42
CA THR A 83 -3.30 -3.78 5.18
C THR A 83 -2.81 -2.44 4.64
N LEU A 84 -2.62 -2.32 3.32
CA LEU A 84 -2.22 -1.06 2.69
C LEU A 84 -3.26 0.05 2.93
N PHE A 85 -4.55 -0.28 2.83
CA PHE A 85 -5.64 0.67 3.02
C PHE A 85 -5.67 1.22 4.46
N ILE A 86 -5.65 0.34 5.46
CA ILE A 86 -5.63 0.73 6.88
C ILE A 86 -4.35 1.53 7.19
N PHE A 87 -3.21 1.04 6.72
CA PHE A 87 -1.92 1.70 6.94
C PHE A 87 -1.87 3.09 6.31
N SER A 88 -2.42 3.26 5.11
CA SER A 88 -2.52 4.55 4.43
C SER A 88 -3.41 5.53 5.18
N ILE A 89 -4.58 5.07 5.68
CA ILE A 89 -5.48 5.91 6.47
C ILE A 89 -4.81 6.36 7.78
N VAL A 90 -4.27 5.42 8.55
CA VAL A 90 -3.62 5.73 9.83
C VAL A 90 -2.38 6.60 9.62
N GLY A 91 -1.60 6.30 8.56
CA GLY A 91 -0.44 7.10 8.17
C GLY A 91 -0.78 8.53 7.77
N SER A 92 -1.93 8.73 7.14
CA SER A 92 -2.41 10.07 6.80
C SER A 92 -2.98 10.80 8.03
N LEU A 93 -3.70 10.08 8.90
CA LEU A 93 -4.22 10.65 10.15
C LEU A 93 -3.11 11.02 11.14
N SER A 94 -1.92 10.44 11.04
CA SER A 94 -0.78 10.81 11.89
C SER A 94 -0.37 12.28 11.72
N SER A 95 -0.73 12.93 10.62
CA SER A 95 -0.52 14.37 10.44
C SER A 95 -1.28 15.23 11.45
N LEU A 96 -2.41 14.75 11.96
CA LEU A 96 -3.21 15.45 12.98
C LEU A 96 -2.51 15.51 14.34
N THR A 97 -1.56 14.62 14.59
CA THR A 97 -0.73 14.61 15.81
C THR A 97 0.52 15.47 15.70
N GLY A 98 0.66 16.24 14.60
CA GLY A 98 1.86 17.04 14.31
C GLY A 98 3.05 16.23 13.78
N LEU A 99 2.87 14.92 13.60
CA LEU A 99 3.89 14.06 12.97
C LEU A 99 3.82 14.21 11.46
N ARG A 100 4.97 14.14 10.80
CA ARG A 100 5.01 14.13 9.34
C ARG A 100 4.33 12.88 8.81
N PRO A 101 3.30 12.99 7.93
CA PRO A 101 2.64 11.82 7.39
C PRO A 101 3.64 10.99 6.58
N ILE A 102 3.57 9.67 6.75
CA ILE A 102 4.43 8.71 6.07
C ILE A 102 4.26 8.81 4.55
N THR A 103 3.02 9.02 4.15
CA THR A 103 2.60 9.13 2.75
C THR A 103 3.04 10.45 2.09
N ALA A 104 3.66 11.37 2.84
CA ALA A 104 4.34 12.55 2.29
C ALA A 104 5.76 12.26 1.78
N ASP A 105 6.24 11.03 1.95
CA ASP A 105 7.55 10.60 1.45
C ASP A 105 7.36 9.78 0.17
N LEU A 106 7.89 10.30 -0.95
CA LEU A 106 7.79 9.65 -2.25
C LEU A 106 8.42 8.24 -2.25
N SER A 107 9.49 8.04 -1.48
CA SER A 107 10.19 6.75 -1.40
C SER A 107 9.31 5.65 -0.82
N VAL A 108 8.46 5.98 0.16
CA VAL A 108 7.53 5.02 0.78
C VAL A 108 6.46 4.61 -0.23
N ILE A 109 5.83 5.59 -0.90
CA ILE A 109 4.78 5.31 -1.88
C ILE A 109 5.34 4.54 -3.09
N LEU A 110 6.54 4.90 -3.54
CA LEU A 110 7.21 4.20 -4.63
C LEU A 110 7.48 2.73 -4.25
N SER A 111 7.93 2.47 -3.02
CA SER A 111 8.15 1.11 -2.53
C SER A 111 6.87 0.28 -2.55
N TRP A 112 5.74 0.83 -2.09
CA TRP A 112 4.43 0.15 -2.15
C TRP A 112 3.99 -0.12 -3.58
N SER A 113 4.17 0.87 -4.46
CA SER A 113 3.83 0.75 -5.87
C SER A 113 4.64 -0.35 -6.56
N ILE A 114 5.94 -0.43 -6.27
CA ILE A 114 6.83 -1.49 -6.81
C ILE A 114 6.39 -2.86 -6.30
N VAL A 115 6.12 -3.02 -5.01
CA VAL A 115 5.66 -4.30 -4.44
C VAL A 115 4.34 -4.73 -5.07
N THR A 116 3.37 -3.80 -5.19
CA THR A 116 2.09 -4.06 -5.85
C THR A 116 2.29 -4.47 -7.30
N PHE A 117 3.15 -3.77 -8.04
CA PHE A 117 3.49 -4.09 -9.42
C PHE A 117 4.08 -5.50 -9.54
N LEU A 118 5.05 -5.85 -8.70
CA LEU A 118 5.64 -7.19 -8.70
C LEU A 118 4.59 -8.27 -8.40
N MET A 119 3.68 -8.02 -7.46
CA MET A 119 2.58 -8.96 -7.17
C MET A 119 1.65 -9.15 -8.38
N ILE A 120 1.33 -8.07 -9.11
CA ILE A 120 0.54 -8.13 -10.34
C ILE A 120 1.26 -8.98 -11.39
N GLN A 121 2.57 -8.72 -11.63
CA GLN A 121 3.36 -9.48 -12.61
C GLN A 121 3.44 -10.97 -12.27
N VAL A 122 3.76 -11.29 -11.02
CA VAL A 122 3.82 -12.69 -10.55
C VAL A 122 2.47 -13.38 -10.73
N THR A 123 1.37 -12.69 -10.42
CA THR A 123 0.02 -13.25 -10.57
C THR A 123 -0.34 -13.46 -12.03
N ASN A 124 0.04 -12.53 -12.90
CA ASN A 124 -0.20 -12.63 -14.33
C ASN A 124 0.57 -13.81 -14.94
N ILE A 125 1.84 -13.97 -14.57
CA ILE A 125 2.67 -15.11 -14.97
C ILE A 125 2.08 -16.43 -14.46
N LYS A 126 1.59 -16.49 -13.22
CA LYS A 126 0.96 -17.70 -12.66
C LYS A 126 -0.34 -18.07 -13.38
N ASN A 127 -1.13 -17.09 -13.79
CA ASN A 127 -2.43 -17.34 -14.44
C ASN A 127 -2.32 -17.70 -15.92
N HIS A 128 -1.37 -17.11 -16.66
CA HIS A 128 -1.27 -17.23 -18.12
C HIS A 128 0.01 -17.95 -18.58
N GLY A 129 0.91 -18.27 -17.63
CA GLY A 129 2.25 -18.76 -17.94
C GLY A 129 3.15 -17.68 -18.53
N VAL A 130 4.45 -17.96 -18.64
CA VAL A 130 5.45 -17.01 -19.16
C VAL A 130 5.16 -16.62 -20.62
N PHE A 131 4.76 -17.59 -21.44
CA PHE A 131 4.41 -17.34 -22.86
C PHE A 131 3.14 -16.51 -23.00
N GLY A 132 2.10 -16.78 -22.18
CA GLY A 132 0.88 -15.98 -22.17
C GLY A 132 1.12 -14.56 -21.69
N TRP A 133 1.99 -14.38 -20.70
CA TRP A 133 2.41 -13.07 -20.20
C TRP A 133 3.16 -12.28 -21.29
N LEU A 134 4.12 -12.88 -22.02
CA LEU A 134 4.78 -12.22 -23.15
C LEU A 134 3.80 -11.89 -24.28
N LYS A 135 2.85 -12.80 -24.57
CA LYS A 135 1.83 -12.58 -25.59
C LYS A 135 0.90 -11.41 -25.23
N SER A 136 0.60 -11.20 -23.95
CA SER A 136 -0.26 -10.08 -23.52
C SER A 136 0.29 -8.70 -23.89
N PHE A 137 1.59 -8.54 -24.05
CA PHE A 137 2.20 -7.30 -24.55
C PHE A 137 2.01 -7.10 -26.05
N THR A 138 1.80 -8.19 -26.82
CA THR A 138 1.64 -8.12 -28.27
C THR A 138 0.19 -8.03 -28.72
N GLU A 139 -0.76 -8.18 -27.82
CA GLU A 139 -2.19 -8.06 -28.11
C GLU A 139 -2.67 -6.60 -27.95
N PRO A 140 -3.62 -6.13 -28.78
CA PRO A 140 -4.29 -6.82 -29.90
C PRO A 140 -3.48 -6.84 -31.20
N VAL A 141 -2.44 -5.99 -31.34
CA VAL A 141 -1.62 -5.93 -32.56
C VAL A 141 -0.15 -5.81 -32.18
N PRO A 142 0.76 -6.60 -32.79
CA PRO A 142 2.18 -6.60 -32.46
C PRO A 142 2.90 -5.24 -32.56
N VAL A 143 2.39 -4.34 -33.40
CA VAL A 143 2.94 -2.99 -33.57
C VAL A 143 2.82 -2.14 -32.29
N ILE A 144 1.86 -2.46 -31.42
CA ILE A 144 1.62 -1.74 -30.16
C ILE A 144 2.49 -2.24 -29.00
N THR A 145 3.25 -3.31 -29.20
CA THR A 145 4.11 -3.91 -28.15
C THR A 145 4.99 -2.91 -27.42
N PRO A 146 5.74 -2.00 -28.09
CA PRO A 146 6.55 -1.01 -27.39
C PRO A 146 5.73 -0.07 -26.52
N LEU A 147 4.53 0.31 -26.97
CA LEU A 147 3.62 1.16 -26.20
C LEU A 147 3.09 0.43 -24.95
N ASN A 148 2.71 -0.84 -25.08
CA ASN A 148 2.25 -1.67 -23.97
C ASN A 148 3.36 -1.86 -22.92
N LEU A 149 4.61 -2.06 -23.35
CA LEU A 149 5.75 -2.20 -22.45
C LEU A 149 6.02 -0.89 -21.68
N ILE A 150 5.99 0.24 -22.37
CA ILE A 150 6.14 1.56 -21.74
C ILE A 150 5.01 1.81 -20.76
N SER A 151 3.77 1.49 -21.12
CA SER A 151 2.60 1.63 -20.24
C SER A 151 2.73 0.80 -18.97
N GLU A 152 3.24 -0.42 -19.08
CA GLU A 152 3.44 -1.30 -17.93
C GLU A 152 4.44 -0.74 -16.91
N ILE A 153 5.53 -0.13 -17.39
CA ILE A 153 6.52 0.54 -16.53
C ILE A 153 5.97 1.88 -16.01
N ALA A 154 5.18 2.59 -16.83
CA ALA A 154 4.58 3.86 -16.46
C ALA A 154 3.50 3.73 -15.37
N ASN A 155 2.82 2.58 -15.27
CA ASN A 155 1.75 2.34 -14.31
C ASN A 155 2.18 2.53 -12.85
N PRO A 156 3.24 1.88 -12.32
CA PRO A 156 3.68 2.09 -10.94
C PRO A 156 4.16 3.52 -10.68
N VAL A 157 4.76 4.15 -11.69
CA VAL A 157 5.22 5.54 -11.61
C VAL A 157 4.01 6.48 -11.51
N SER A 158 3.03 6.32 -12.39
CA SER A 158 1.79 7.10 -12.39
C SER A 158 1.00 6.94 -11.09
N MET A 159 0.90 5.71 -10.57
CA MET A 159 0.25 5.42 -9.29
C MET A 159 0.95 6.12 -8.13
N THR A 160 2.28 6.10 -8.12
CA THR A 160 3.11 6.78 -7.12
C THR A 160 2.88 8.29 -7.14
N PHE A 161 2.95 8.92 -8.30
CA PHE A 161 2.75 10.36 -8.42
C PHE A 161 1.32 10.79 -8.11
N ARG A 162 0.32 9.99 -8.49
CA ARG A 162 -1.08 10.27 -8.16
C ARG A 162 -1.30 10.27 -6.66
N HIS A 163 -0.81 9.25 -5.96
CA HIS A 163 -0.98 9.12 -4.52
C HIS A 163 -0.21 10.21 -3.77
N PHE A 164 1.06 10.42 -4.13
CA PHE A 164 1.89 11.49 -3.58
C PHE A 164 1.31 12.89 -3.82
N GLY A 165 0.86 13.16 -5.04
CA GLY A 165 0.29 14.45 -5.39
C GLY A 165 -0.97 14.80 -4.60
N ASN A 166 -1.86 13.82 -4.38
CA ASN A 166 -3.06 14.03 -3.58
C ASN A 166 -2.71 14.40 -2.12
N ILE A 167 -1.72 13.73 -1.54
CA ILE A 167 -1.30 13.99 -0.15
C ILE A 167 -0.52 15.29 -0.04
N ALA A 168 0.41 15.55 -0.95
CA ALA A 168 1.18 16.78 -0.97
C ALA A 168 0.27 18.01 -1.14
N ALA A 169 -0.73 17.94 -2.03
CA ALA A 169 -1.72 18.99 -2.19
C ALA A 169 -2.53 19.22 -0.91
N GLY A 170 -2.97 18.14 -0.25
CA GLY A 170 -3.67 18.23 1.04
C GLY A 170 -2.84 18.89 2.12
N LEU A 171 -1.54 18.56 2.23
CA LEU A 171 -0.63 19.18 3.20
C LEU A 171 -0.40 20.68 2.92
N VAL A 172 -0.29 21.06 1.66
CA VAL A 172 -0.15 22.49 1.29
C VAL A 172 -1.39 23.26 1.70
N ILE A 173 -2.58 22.73 1.40
CA ILE A 173 -3.86 23.38 1.77
C ILE A 173 -4.00 23.52 3.30
N THR A 174 -3.57 22.51 4.05
CA THR A 174 -3.66 22.52 5.53
C THR A 174 -2.64 23.46 6.16
N SER A 175 -1.55 23.81 5.45
CA SER A 175 -0.49 24.70 5.94
C SER A 175 -0.74 26.19 5.63
N LEU A 176 -1.76 26.51 4.84
CA LEU A 176 -2.24 27.86 4.53
C LEU A 176 -3.29 28.31 5.54
#